data_a249a06fc3aedc0048300ee5ab223194
#
_entry.id   a249a06fc3aedc0048300ee5ab223194
#
_cell.length_a   1.000
_cell.length_b   1.000
_cell.length_c   1.000
_cell.angle_alpha   90.00
_cell.angle_beta   90.00
_cell.angle_gamma   90.00
#
_symmetry.space_group_name_H-M   'P 1'
#
loop_
_entity.id
_entity.type
_entity.pdbx_description
1 polymer ?
#
loop_
_entity_poly.entity_id
_entity_poly.type
_entity_poly.pdbx_seq_one_letter_code
_entity_poly.pdbx_strand_id
1 'polypeptide(L)'
;MRTCHNRNRTTVLGAATAVLALALTACGAEGTGTKEAGPANGSAPVAASVGSSRSTASVTTGDAVQAATVKTRTAEAGGNNDTDSYAYKHPCAIEKLSVHVTGRPGAPTQRVIKVRNTGASACGLSYYPRVSLGNSHAPDHSHDVLPLVPGGLGGAPAYPVHAGHTAYAVIDLDPSGATTGTVPGIDEMNVLADGDHMPNAATLNFPLGSGAKVLKPKLGLYRSTIADAVRSMTQADTQS
;
A
#
# COMPACT_ATOMS: atom_id res chain seq x y z
N MET A 1 -31.81 26.74 49.93
CA MET A 1 -30.66 27.47 50.48
C MET A 1 -29.48 27.13 49.61
N ARG A 2 -29.10 28.05 48.68
CA ARG A 2 -27.86 28.85 48.65
C ARG A 2 -26.64 27.96 48.62
N THR A 3 -25.74 27.99 47.65
CA THR A 3 -25.03 29.15 47.12
C THR A 3 -24.31 28.78 45.82
N CYS A 4 -24.34 29.67 44.83
CA CYS A 4 -23.47 29.77 43.66
C CYS A 4 -22.05 30.09 44.09
N HIS A 5 -21.06 29.52 43.40
CA HIS A 5 -19.76 30.16 43.31
C HIS A 5 -19.27 30.12 41.84
N ASN A 6 -19.35 31.29 41.28
CA ASN A 6 -18.76 31.71 40.03
C ASN A 6 -17.40 32.41 40.34
N ARG A 7 -16.33 32.04 39.69
CA ARG A 7 -15.09 32.89 39.55
C ARG A 7 -14.30 32.41 38.36
N ASN A 8 -14.37 33.14 37.29
CA ASN A 8 -13.54 34.26 36.83
C ASN A 8 -12.20 33.83 36.24
N ARG A 9 -12.13 33.95 34.91
CA ARG A 9 -11.28 34.86 34.11
C ARG A 9 -9.80 34.83 34.38
N THR A 10 -9.01 34.44 33.39
CA THR A 10 -7.88 35.31 32.99
C THR A 10 -7.57 35.03 31.49
N THR A 11 -7.86 36.04 30.71
CA THR A 11 -7.39 36.25 29.34
C THR A 11 -5.92 36.66 29.37
N VAL A 12 -5.04 36.02 28.65
CA VAL A 12 -3.72 36.57 28.29
C VAL A 12 -3.61 36.53 26.76
N LEU A 13 -3.76 37.73 26.18
CA LEU A 13 -3.31 38.01 24.83
C LEU A 13 -1.79 38.11 24.83
N GLY A 14 -1.14 37.36 23.96
CA GLY A 14 0.27 37.53 23.63
C GLY A 14 0.43 37.47 22.13
N ALA A 15 0.39 38.62 21.48
CA ALA A 15 0.78 38.77 20.08
C ALA A 15 2.31 38.86 20.00
N ALA A 16 2.92 37.96 19.26
CA ALA A 16 4.30 38.08 18.81
C ALA A 16 4.33 37.83 17.31
N THR A 17 4.34 38.91 16.56
CA THR A 17 4.65 38.97 15.13
C THR A 17 6.16 38.85 14.95
N ALA A 18 6.65 37.78 14.36
CA ALA A 18 8.01 37.69 13.84
C ALA A 18 7.94 37.66 12.31
N VAL A 19 8.35 38.79 11.73
CA VAL A 19 8.60 38.96 10.31
C VAL A 19 9.99 38.35 10.02
N LEU A 20 10.06 37.31 9.20
CA LEU A 20 11.32 36.80 8.64
C LEU A 20 11.35 37.09 7.15
N ALA A 21 12.32 37.97 6.80
CA ALA A 21 12.62 38.40 5.45
C ALA A 21 13.22 37.23 4.62
N LEU A 22 12.70 37.04 3.43
CA LEU A 22 13.26 36.19 2.39
C LEU A 22 14.40 36.90 1.68
N ALA A 23 15.61 36.37 1.77
CA ALA A 23 16.71 36.74 0.89
C ALA A 23 16.74 35.75 -0.30
N LEU A 24 16.31 36.22 -1.46
CA LEU A 24 16.60 35.58 -2.74
C LEU A 24 18.03 35.96 -3.15
N THR A 25 18.92 34.98 -3.17
CA THR A 25 20.17 35.09 -3.92
C THR A 25 20.03 34.33 -5.23
N ALA A 26 19.76 35.08 -6.29
CA ALA A 26 20.00 34.67 -7.64
C ALA A 26 21.48 34.76 -7.96
N CYS A 27 22.12 33.67 -8.35
CA CYS A 27 23.44 33.73 -8.98
C CYS A 27 23.29 33.02 -10.33
N GLY A 28 23.24 33.86 -11.37
CA GLY A 28 23.41 33.46 -12.74
C GLY A 28 24.89 33.28 -13.05
N ALA A 29 25.22 32.34 -13.86
CA ALA A 29 26.46 32.31 -14.64
C ALA A 29 26.16 31.72 -15.99
N GLU A 30 26.15 32.58 -16.99
CA GLU A 30 26.27 32.24 -18.40
C GLU A 30 27.66 31.64 -18.66
N GLY A 31 27.71 30.60 -19.45
CA GLY A 31 28.91 30.02 -19.99
C GLY A 31 28.63 29.55 -21.42
N THR A 32 28.85 30.46 -22.36
CA THR A 32 28.93 30.20 -23.81
C THR A 32 30.20 29.43 -24.14
N GLY A 33 30.10 28.45 -25.04
CA GLY A 33 31.25 27.72 -25.59
C GLY A 33 30.82 26.70 -26.63
N THR A 34 30.61 27.20 -27.83
CA THR A 34 31.03 26.84 -29.18
C THR A 34 31.38 25.38 -29.49
N LYS A 35 30.64 24.88 -30.45
CA LYS A 35 31.00 24.16 -31.69
C LYS A 35 32.27 23.30 -31.69
N GLU A 36 32.15 22.06 -32.11
CA GLU A 36 32.62 21.67 -33.44
C GLU A 36 32.06 20.31 -33.87
N ALA A 37 31.90 20.28 -35.19
CA ALA A 37 31.33 19.21 -35.97
C ALA A 37 32.43 18.24 -36.44
N GLY A 38 31.99 17.09 -36.90
CA GLY A 38 32.78 16.34 -37.86
C GLY A 38 32.66 14.84 -37.73
N PRO A 39 32.67 14.22 -38.88
CA PRO A 39 31.71 13.15 -39.11
C PRO A 39 32.37 11.79 -39.35
N ALA A 40 31.48 10.86 -39.62
CA ALA A 40 31.60 9.77 -40.59
C ALA A 40 32.08 8.37 -40.16
N ASN A 41 31.23 7.50 -40.64
CA ASN A 41 31.52 6.18 -41.26
C ASN A 41 31.98 5.05 -40.30
N GLY A 42 31.34 3.93 -40.33
CA GLY A 42 30.97 3.09 -41.41
C GLY A 42 30.34 1.79 -40.96
N SER A 43 29.48 1.38 -41.83
CA SER A 43 29.25 0.01 -42.27
C SER A 43 28.56 -1.00 -41.36
N ALA A 44 27.36 -1.28 -41.74
CA ALA A 44 26.70 -2.59 -41.64
C ALA A 44 27.37 -3.61 -42.59
N PRO A 45 26.86 -4.82 -42.77
CA PRO A 45 26.11 -5.78 -41.95
C PRO A 45 26.78 -7.17 -42.03
N VAL A 46 26.40 -8.10 -41.20
CA VAL A 46 26.49 -9.51 -41.56
C VAL A 46 25.27 -10.27 -41.07
N ALA A 47 24.68 -10.86 -42.07
CA ALA A 47 23.52 -11.72 -41.98
C ALA A 47 23.89 -13.16 -41.62
N ALA A 48 22.85 -13.88 -41.18
CA ALA A 48 22.60 -15.31 -41.35
C ALA A 48 23.36 -16.31 -40.47
N SER A 49 22.63 -17.06 -39.69
CA SER A 49 22.57 -18.50 -39.94
C SER A 49 21.35 -19.15 -39.29
N VAL A 50 20.59 -19.73 -40.14
CA VAL A 50 19.52 -20.70 -39.96
C VAL A 50 20.10 -21.98 -39.34
N GLY A 51 19.48 -22.49 -38.29
CA GLY A 51 19.81 -23.78 -37.71
C GLY A 51 18.53 -24.54 -37.36
N SER A 52 17.90 -25.07 -38.36
CA SER A 52 16.82 -26.06 -38.26
C SER A 52 17.43 -27.40 -37.85
N SER A 53 17.00 -27.94 -36.73
CA SER A 53 17.28 -29.36 -36.43
C SER A 53 15.94 -30.04 -36.08
N ARG A 54 15.40 -30.66 -37.11
CA ARG A 54 14.45 -31.77 -37.01
C ARG A 54 15.19 -32.98 -36.46
N SER A 55 14.66 -33.61 -35.47
CA SER A 55 14.90 -35.02 -35.16
C SER A 55 13.58 -35.74 -35.06
N THR A 56 13.43 -36.63 -36.04
CA THR A 56 12.35 -37.60 -36.17
C THR A 56 12.64 -38.86 -35.38
N ALA A 57 11.60 -39.41 -34.81
CA ALA A 57 11.24 -40.81 -34.64
C ALA A 57 12.03 -41.70 -33.65
N SER A 58 11.28 -42.26 -32.70
CA SER A 58 11.01 -43.70 -32.75
C SER A 58 9.85 -44.09 -31.81
N VAL A 59 8.91 -44.80 -32.37
CA VAL A 59 7.79 -45.46 -31.72
C VAL A 59 8.31 -46.72 -31.02
N THR A 60 7.94 -46.94 -29.78
CA THR A 60 7.87 -48.27 -29.19
C THR A 60 6.64 -48.38 -28.30
N THR A 61 5.81 -49.29 -28.69
CA THR A 61 4.59 -49.80 -28.05
C THR A 61 4.89 -50.40 -26.70
N GLY A 62 3.97 -50.19 -25.77
CA GLY A 62 3.75 -51.08 -24.62
C GLY A 62 3.35 -50.40 -23.32
N ASP A 63 2.16 -50.65 -22.96
CA ASP A 63 1.50 -50.80 -21.69
C ASP A 63 0.53 -49.71 -21.23
N ALA A 64 -0.69 -50.18 -21.12
CA ALA A 64 -1.83 -49.48 -20.57
C ALA A 64 -1.66 -49.25 -19.08
N VAL A 65 -1.52 -48.03 -18.67
CA VAL A 65 -1.73 -47.57 -17.29
C VAL A 65 -2.84 -46.53 -17.33
N GLN A 66 -3.88 -46.80 -16.56
CA GLN A 66 -5.07 -46.00 -16.38
C GLN A 66 -4.69 -44.50 -16.23
N ALA A 67 -5.16 -43.70 -17.16
CA ALA A 67 -5.14 -42.26 -17.08
C ALA A 67 -6.08 -41.83 -15.94
N ALA A 68 -5.49 -41.52 -14.76
CA ALA A 68 -6.16 -40.70 -13.79
C ALA A 68 -6.40 -39.35 -14.47
N THR A 69 -7.64 -39.04 -14.74
CA THR A 69 -8.07 -37.75 -15.27
C THR A 69 -7.74 -36.69 -14.21
N VAL A 70 -6.54 -36.17 -14.28
CA VAL A 70 -6.22 -34.90 -13.61
C VAL A 70 -7.09 -33.84 -14.28
N LYS A 71 -8.20 -33.53 -13.64
CA LYS A 71 -9.03 -32.40 -13.98
C LYS A 71 -8.17 -31.15 -13.77
N THR A 72 -7.34 -30.83 -14.76
CA THR A 72 -6.71 -29.54 -14.87
C THR A 72 -7.85 -28.53 -14.84
N ARG A 73 -8.07 -27.88 -13.71
CA ARG A 73 -8.84 -26.65 -13.67
C ARG A 73 -8.05 -25.70 -14.56
N THR A 74 -8.44 -25.62 -15.80
CA THR A 74 -8.12 -24.50 -16.65
C THR A 74 -8.61 -23.29 -15.87
N ALA A 75 -7.68 -22.47 -15.36
CA ALA A 75 -8.01 -21.13 -14.92
C ALA A 75 -8.65 -20.51 -16.16
N GLU A 76 -9.95 -20.26 -16.10
CA GLU A 76 -10.62 -19.49 -17.14
C GLU A 76 -9.83 -18.18 -17.24
N ALA A 77 -9.22 -17.97 -18.40
CA ALA A 77 -8.58 -16.73 -18.72
C ALA A 77 -9.63 -15.64 -18.50
N GLY A 78 -9.41 -14.79 -17.50
CA GLY A 78 -10.29 -13.68 -17.18
C GLY A 78 -10.59 -12.95 -18.48
N GLY A 79 -11.87 -12.78 -18.78
CA GLY A 79 -12.29 -12.06 -19.97
C GLY A 79 -11.68 -10.64 -19.96
N ASN A 80 -12.01 -9.80 -20.94
CA ASN A 80 -11.52 -8.42 -21.11
C ASN A 80 -11.63 -7.53 -19.85
N ASN A 81 -12.25 -8.00 -18.77
CA ASN A 81 -12.48 -7.31 -17.51
C ASN A 81 -11.42 -7.60 -16.43
N ASP A 82 -10.37 -8.39 -16.72
CA ASP A 82 -9.29 -8.67 -15.77
C ASP A 82 -7.98 -8.01 -16.22
N THR A 83 -8.04 -6.69 -16.43
CA THR A 83 -6.90 -5.86 -16.85
C THR A 83 -6.75 -4.66 -15.91
N ASP A 84 -5.53 -4.10 -15.85
CA ASP A 84 -5.26 -2.87 -15.11
C ASP A 84 -6.15 -1.71 -15.60
N SER A 85 -6.31 -1.59 -16.92
CA SER A 85 -7.15 -0.54 -17.51
C SER A 85 -8.62 -0.67 -17.10
N TYR A 86 -9.11 -1.89 -16.92
CA TYR A 86 -10.45 -2.14 -16.39
C TYR A 86 -10.50 -1.76 -14.91
N ALA A 87 -9.53 -2.24 -14.11
CA ALA A 87 -9.46 -1.97 -12.68
C ALA A 87 -9.45 -0.46 -12.37
N TYR A 88 -8.70 0.33 -13.12
CA TYR A 88 -8.63 1.78 -12.92
C TYR A 88 -9.95 2.53 -13.14
N LYS A 89 -10.92 1.90 -13.78
CA LYS A 89 -12.25 2.48 -14.01
C LYS A 89 -13.34 1.87 -13.13
N HIS A 90 -13.00 0.80 -12.41
CA HIS A 90 -13.97 0.01 -11.63
C HIS A 90 -13.42 -0.20 -10.21
N PRO A 91 -13.78 0.68 -9.27
CA PRO A 91 -13.43 0.49 -7.86
C PRO A 91 -13.92 -0.85 -7.34
N CYS A 92 -13.19 -1.43 -6.40
CA CYS A 92 -13.57 -2.67 -5.76
C CYS A 92 -14.85 -2.48 -4.93
N ALA A 93 -15.77 -3.43 -5.01
CA ALA A 93 -16.91 -3.50 -4.10
C ALA A 93 -16.52 -4.28 -2.85
N ILE A 94 -16.95 -3.83 -1.67
CA ILE A 94 -16.55 -4.43 -0.38
C ILE A 94 -16.94 -5.92 -0.29
N GLU A 95 -18.07 -6.31 -0.87
CA GLU A 95 -18.57 -7.68 -0.88
C GLU A 95 -17.71 -8.62 -1.73
N LYS A 96 -16.84 -8.05 -2.58
CA LYS A 96 -15.88 -8.78 -3.42
C LYS A 96 -14.48 -8.78 -2.86
N LEU A 97 -14.30 -8.26 -1.66
CA LEU A 97 -13.02 -8.23 -0.98
C LEU A 97 -13.01 -9.15 0.24
N SER A 98 -11.89 -9.82 0.44
CA SER A 98 -11.60 -10.56 1.67
C SER A 98 -10.38 -9.90 2.30
N VAL A 99 -10.54 -9.41 3.53
CA VAL A 99 -9.46 -8.73 4.28
C VAL A 99 -9.02 -9.60 5.43
N HIS A 100 -7.71 -9.82 5.53
CA HIS A 100 -7.09 -10.56 6.63
C HIS A 100 -5.87 -9.80 7.15
N VAL A 101 -5.68 -9.85 8.47
CA VAL A 101 -4.51 -9.29 9.14
C VAL A 101 -3.76 -10.38 9.86
N THR A 102 -2.44 -10.42 9.69
CA THR A 102 -1.56 -11.38 10.35
C THR A 102 -0.31 -10.70 10.88
N GLY A 103 0.25 -11.20 11.98
CA GLY A 103 1.60 -10.78 12.40
C GLY A 103 2.65 -11.16 11.36
N ARG A 104 3.69 -10.33 11.22
CA ARG A 104 4.82 -10.64 10.34
C ARG A 104 5.88 -11.44 11.12
N PRO A 105 6.26 -12.65 10.66
CA PRO A 105 7.32 -13.41 11.28
C PRO A 105 8.64 -12.61 11.36
N GLY A 106 9.30 -12.63 12.51
CA GLY A 106 10.55 -11.92 12.74
C GLY A 106 10.42 -10.38 12.90
N ALA A 107 9.20 -9.84 12.89
CA ALA A 107 8.94 -8.41 13.10
C ALA A 107 7.68 -8.22 13.95
N PRO A 108 7.78 -8.32 15.29
CA PRO A 108 6.62 -8.41 16.18
C PRO A 108 5.74 -7.17 16.19
N THR A 109 6.29 -6.00 15.85
CA THR A 109 5.53 -4.74 15.72
C THR A 109 4.80 -4.62 14.39
N GLN A 110 5.09 -5.50 13.42
CA GLN A 110 4.51 -5.40 12.09
C GLN A 110 3.28 -6.28 11.91
N ARG A 111 2.30 -5.75 11.19
CA ARG A 111 1.11 -6.47 10.73
C ARG A 111 1.03 -6.42 9.22
N VAL A 112 0.70 -7.55 8.61
CA VAL A 112 0.47 -7.69 7.17
C VAL A 112 -1.03 -7.66 6.95
N ILE A 113 -1.50 -6.68 6.20
CA ILE A 113 -2.88 -6.55 5.74
C ILE A 113 -2.94 -7.15 4.35
N LYS A 114 -3.80 -8.15 4.17
CA LYS A 114 -4.02 -8.86 2.91
C LYS A 114 -5.43 -8.55 2.43
N VAL A 115 -5.55 -7.95 1.26
CA VAL A 115 -6.84 -7.66 0.62
C VAL A 115 -6.91 -8.46 -0.66
N ARG A 116 -7.77 -9.47 -0.68
CA ARG A 116 -7.94 -10.34 -1.83
C ARG A 116 -9.22 -9.97 -2.58
N ASN A 117 -9.10 -9.81 -3.89
CA ASN A 117 -10.25 -9.72 -4.77
C ASN A 117 -10.84 -11.13 -4.98
N THR A 118 -12.05 -11.36 -4.48
CA THR A 118 -12.80 -12.61 -4.62
C THR A 118 -13.78 -12.57 -5.79
N GLY A 119 -13.88 -11.43 -6.47
CA GLY A 119 -14.69 -11.25 -7.67
C GLY A 119 -14.10 -11.91 -8.90
N ALA A 120 -14.85 -11.90 -9.99
CA ALA A 120 -14.47 -12.49 -11.28
C ALA A 120 -13.75 -11.54 -12.23
N SER A 121 -13.64 -10.24 -11.86
CA SER A 121 -13.02 -9.20 -12.66
C SER A 121 -11.98 -8.45 -11.81
N ALA A 122 -11.02 -7.81 -12.46
CA ALA A 122 -10.12 -6.88 -11.80
C ALA A 122 -10.89 -5.69 -11.22
N CYS A 123 -10.38 -5.10 -10.15
CA CYS A 123 -10.92 -3.86 -9.58
C CYS A 123 -9.81 -2.99 -8.99
N GLY A 124 -10.06 -1.69 -8.83
CA GLY A 124 -9.12 -0.73 -8.30
C GLY A 124 -9.33 -0.48 -6.82
N LEU A 125 -8.24 -0.50 -6.06
CA LEU A 125 -8.16 0.00 -4.69
C LEU A 125 -7.51 1.37 -4.65
N SER A 126 -7.65 2.10 -3.55
CA SER A 126 -6.82 3.26 -3.19
C SER A 126 -5.34 2.85 -3.06
N TYR A 127 -4.47 3.83 -2.78
CA TYR A 127 -3.03 3.55 -2.63
C TYR A 127 -2.71 2.67 -1.42
N TYR A 128 -3.49 2.77 -0.36
CA TYR A 128 -3.32 2.07 0.91
C TYR A 128 -4.68 1.86 1.59
N PRO A 129 -4.79 0.89 2.51
CA PRO A 129 -5.99 0.75 3.33
C PRO A 129 -6.09 1.92 4.32
N ARG A 130 -7.29 2.39 4.60
CA ARG A 130 -7.50 3.29 5.74
C ARG A 130 -7.40 2.47 7.03
N VAL A 131 -6.50 2.87 7.91
CA VAL A 131 -6.24 2.17 9.18
C VAL A 131 -6.31 3.16 10.32
N SER A 132 -7.00 2.77 11.41
CA SER A 132 -6.90 3.44 12.71
C SER A 132 -6.57 2.43 13.81
N LEU A 133 -5.88 2.89 14.84
CA LEU A 133 -5.46 2.08 15.98
C LEU A 133 -6.10 2.65 17.23
N GLY A 134 -6.95 1.88 17.88
CA GLY A 134 -7.79 2.34 18.96
C GLY A 134 -7.92 1.35 20.11
N ASN A 135 -8.82 1.70 21.00
CA ASN A 135 -9.24 0.86 22.12
C ASN A 135 -10.60 0.27 21.80
N SER A 136 -10.71 -1.05 21.77
CA SER A 136 -11.95 -1.78 21.48
C SER A 136 -13.09 -1.49 22.46
N HIS A 137 -12.78 -0.91 23.62
CA HIS A 137 -13.74 -0.53 24.66
C HIS A 137 -14.04 0.97 24.70
N ALA A 138 -13.43 1.77 23.81
CA ALA A 138 -13.69 3.19 23.76
C ALA A 138 -15.11 3.48 23.27
N PRO A 139 -15.79 4.52 23.83
CA PRO A 139 -17.14 4.88 23.39
C PRO A 139 -17.17 5.48 21.99
N ASP A 140 -16.05 5.99 21.52
CA ASP A 140 -15.85 6.54 20.18
C ASP A 140 -14.40 6.34 19.71
N HIS A 141 -14.14 6.60 18.44
CA HIS A 141 -12.85 6.46 17.79
C HIS A 141 -12.15 7.80 17.50
N SER A 142 -12.59 8.89 18.15
CA SER A 142 -12.04 10.23 17.92
C SER A 142 -10.57 10.38 18.35
N HIS A 143 -10.10 9.49 19.20
CA HIS A 143 -8.73 9.46 19.72
C HIS A 143 -7.88 8.34 19.11
N ASP A 144 -8.38 7.66 18.10
CA ASP A 144 -7.61 6.63 17.40
C ASP A 144 -6.33 7.21 16.78
N VAL A 145 -5.27 6.43 16.85
CA VAL A 145 -3.98 6.79 16.26
C VAL A 145 -3.99 6.44 14.77
N LEU A 146 -3.76 7.42 13.93
CA LEU A 146 -3.60 7.22 12.49
C LEU A 146 -2.12 7.01 12.15
N PRO A 147 -1.78 6.09 11.23
CA PRO A 147 -0.41 5.87 10.82
C PRO A 147 0.08 6.96 9.87
N LEU A 148 1.40 7.14 9.81
CA LEU A 148 2.03 7.86 8.71
C LEU A 148 1.98 7.00 7.44
N VAL A 149 1.84 7.64 6.28
CA VAL A 149 1.82 7.01 4.95
C VAL A 149 2.88 7.66 4.05
N PRO A 150 3.32 7.01 2.96
CA PRO A 150 4.17 7.66 1.98
C PRO A 150 3.49 8.87 1.35
N GLY A 151 4.20 10.00 1.30
CA GLY A 151 3.72 11.22 0.67
C GLY A 151 3.84 11.24 -0.86
N GLY A 152 3.38 12.34 -1.49
CA GLY A 152 3.54 12.57 -2.92
C GLY A 152 2.69 11.69 -3.83
N LEU A 153 1.61 11.10 -3.31
CA LEU A 153 0.73 10.22 -4.06
C LEU A 153 -0.15 11.03 -5.02
N GLY A 154 -0.41 10.44 -6.19
CA GLY A 154 -1.38 10.98 -7.14
C GLY A 154 -2.83 10.72 -6.72
N GLY A 155 -3.78 10.97 -7.62
CA GLY A 155 -5.18 10.63 -7.40
C GLY A 155 -5.48 9.14 -7.60
N ALA A 156 -6.65 8.72 -7.11
CA ALA A 156 -7.19 7.39 -7.37
C ALA A 156 -7.68 7.25 -8.83
N PRO A 157 -7.81 6.03 -9.35
CA PRO A 157 -7.50 4.74 -8.73
C PRO A 157 -6.01 4.47 -8.73
N ALA A 158 -5.54 3.78 -7.70
CA ALA A 158 -4.12 3.70 -7.46
C ALA A 158 -3.53 2.31 -7.62
N TYR A 159 -4.28 1.28 -7.24
CA TYR A 159 -3.77 -0.08 -7.21
C TYR A 159 -4.76 -1.09 -7.82
N PRO A 160 -4.42 -1.70 -8.98
CA PRO A 160 -5.25 -2.73 -9.60
C PRO A 160 -5.09 -4.08 -8.87
N VAL A 161 -6.21 -4.74 -8.60
CA VAL A 161 -6.22 -6.10 -8.04
C VAL A 161 -7.00 -7.01 -8.97
N HIS A 162 -6.30 -7.90 -9.64
CA HIS A 162 -6.89 -8.88 -10.55
C HIS A 162 -7.77 -9.90 -9.83
N ALA A 163 -8.65 -10.56 -10.58
CA ALA A 163 -9.54 -11.59 -10.06
C ALA A 163 -8.75 -12.70 -9.33
N GLY A 164 -9.11 -12.97 -8.08
CA GLY A 164 -8.44 -13.97 -7.26
C GLY A 164 -7.06 -13.57 -6.73
N HIS A 165 -6.53 -12.39 -7.08
CA HIS A 165 -5.24 -11.91 -6.59
C HIS A 165 -5.36 -11.17 -5.26
N THR A 166 -4.21 -10.97 -4.60
CA THR A 166 -4.12 -10.33 -3.29
C THR A 166 -3.19 -9.12 -3.36
N ALA A 167 -3.66 -7.99 -2.84
CA ALA A 167 -2.86 -6.83 -2.51
C ALA A 167 -2.37 -6.93 -1.07
N TYR A 168 -1.13 -6.50 -0.81
CA TYR A 168 -0.51 -6.50 0.51
C TYR A 168 -0.18 -5.07 0.93
N ALA A 169 -0.55 -4.70 2.14
CA ALA A 169 -0.02 -3.54 2.84
C ALA A 169 0.63 -4.00 4.16
N VAL A 170 1.59 -3.25 4.66
CA VAL A 170 2.23 -3.55 5.94
C VAL A 170 2.19 -2.31 6.80
N ILE A 171 1.77 -2.49 8.06
CA ILE A 171 1.87 -1.45 9.08
C ILE A 171 2.90 -1.88 10.12
N ASP A 172 3.75 -0.94 10.53
CA ASP A 172 4.60 -1.07 11.71
C ASP A 172 4.04 -0.18 12.82
N LEU A 173 3.66 -0.80 13.92
CA LEU A 173 3.02 -0.13 15.05
C LEU A 173 4.01 0.73 15.84
N ASP A 174 5.28 0.31 15.88
CA ASP A 174 6.37 1.02 16.56
C ASP A 174 7.69 0.83 15.79
N PRO A 175 7.93 1.64 14.74
CA PRO A 175 9.14 1.56 13.93
C PRO A 175 10.43 1.89 14.69
N SER A 176 10.29 2.57 15.84
CA SER A 176 11.45 2.95 16.67
C SER A 176 11.92 1.81 17.59
N GLY A 177 11.05 0.84 17.87
CA GLY A 177 11.28 -0.18 18.89
C GLY A 177 11.40 0.39 20.30
N ALA A 178 10.80 1.57 20.55
CA ALA A 178 10.90 2.27 21.82
C ALA A 178 10.20 1.49 22.95
N THR A 179 10.77 1.55 24.13
CA THR A 179 10.16 0.94 25.33
C THR A 179 9.32 1.94 26.12
N THR A 180 9.43 3.22 25.82
CA THR A 180 8.74 4.33 26.48
C THR A 180 8.08 5.26 25.48
N GLY A 181 7.07 6.02 25.92
CA GLY A 181 6.36 6.99 25.07
C GLY A 181 5.32 6.39 24.14
N THR A 182 5.03 5.10 24.27
CA THR A 182 3.95 4.45 23.49
C THR A 182 2.58 4.93 23.97
N VAL A 183 1.61 4.97 23.04
CA VAL A 183 0.23 5.31 23.36
C VAL A 183 -0.39 4.17 24.16
N PRO A 184 -0.91 4.42 25.37
CA PRO A 184 -1.52 3.38 26.19
C PRO A 184 -2.92 3.01 25.70
N GLY A 185 -3.34 1.78 26.01
CA GLY A 185 -4.72 1.34 25.80
C GLY A 185 -5.09 0.99 24.38
N ILE A 186 -4.15 0.94 23.46
CA ILE A 186 -4.39 0.47 22.08
C ILE A 186 -4.38 -1.05 22.07
N ASP A 187 -5.49 -1.66 21.70
CA ASP A 187 -5.66 -3.12 21.63
C ASP A 187 -6.33 -3.59 20.34
N GLU A 188 -6.75 -2.64 19.49
CA GLU A 188 -7.48 -2.92 18.25
C GLU A 188 -6.91 -2.13 17.07
N MET A 189 -6.98 -2.75 15.89
CA MET A 189 -6.71 -2.13 14.60
C MET A 189 -7.96 -2.22 13.73
N ASN A 190 -8.46 -1.09 13.30
CA ASN A 190 -9.60 -0.94 12.41
C ASN A 190 -9.12 -0.74 10.99
N VAL A 191 -9.59 -1.55 10.05
CA VAL A 191 -9.15 -1.56 8.65
C VAL A 191 -10.33 -1.40 7.71
N LEU A 192 -10.27 -0.40 6.86
CA LEU A 192 -11.13 -0.24 5.68
C LEU A 192 -10.25 -0.43 4.43
N ALA A 193 -10.59 -1.41 3.59
CA ALA A 193 -9.76 -1.77 2.45
C ALA A 193 -9.57 -0.62 1.43
N ASP A 194 -10.55 0.25 1.30
CA ASP A 194 -10.48 1.41 0.38
C ASP A 194 -11.26 2.58 0.99
N GLY A 195 -10.53 3.53 1.56
CA GLY A 195 -11.12 4.72 2.18
C GLY A 195 -11.62 5.75 1.17
N ASP A 196 -11.09 5.74 -0.04
CA ASP A 196 -11.41 6.74 -1.06
C ASP A 196 -12.72 6.42 -1.79
N HIS A 197 -12.93 5.15 -2.12
CA HIS A 197 -14.10 4.71 -2.88
C HIS A 197 -15.22 4.15 -2.00
N MET A 198 -14.91 3.74 -0.77
CA MET A 198 -15.86 3.11 0.16
C MET A 198 -15.86 3.79 1.55
N PRO A 199 -15.96 5.13 1.63
CA PRO A 199 -15.78 5.85 2.90
C PRO A 199 -16.84 5.50 3.95
N ASN A 200 -18.00 5.00 3.52
CA ASN A 200 -19.12 4.64 4.39
C ASN A 200 -19.22 3.13 4.65
N ALA A 201 -18.30 2.32 4.13
CA ALA A 201 -18.28 0.90 4.43
C ALA A 201 -17.85 0.67 5.88
N ALA A 202 -18.36 -0.40 6.49
CA ALA A 202 -17.93 -0.79 7.82
C ALA A 202 -16.45 -1.16 7.83
N THR A 203 -15.73 -0.69 8.84
CA THR A 203 -14.36 -1.13 9.11
C THR A 203 -14.37 -2.55 9.67
N LEU A 204 -13.30 -3.29 9.39
CA LEU A 204 -13.06 -4.59 9.99
C LEU A 204 -12.09 -4.43 11.15
N ASN A 205 -12.45 -5.02 12.28
CA ASN A 205 -11.74 -4.88 13.53
C ASN A 205 -10.83 -6.09 13.76
N PHE A 206 -9.56 -5.83 14.04
CA PHE A 206 -8.56 -6.86 14.28
C PHE A 206 -7.90 -6.65 15.64
N PRO A 207 -7.95 -7.63 16.55
CA PRO A 207 -7.30 -7.49 17.85
C PRO A 207 -5.77 -7.45 17.71
N LEU A 208 -5.16 -6.50 18.39
CA LEU A 208 -3.71 -6.37 18.51
C LEU A 208 -3.16 -7.06 19.75
N GLY A 209 -4.04 -7.33 20.73
CA GLY A 209 -3.69 -7.83 22.06
C GLY A 209 -3.30 -6.71 23.03
N SER A 210 -3.51 -6.97 24.32
CA SER A 210 -3.32 -6.00 25.42
C SER A 210 -1.88 -5.49 25.61
N GLY A 211 -0.91 -6.03 24.88
CA GLY A 211 0.50 -5.63 24.93
C GLY A 211 0.99 -4.89 23.72
N ALA A 212 0.10 -4.47 22.83
CA ALA A 212 0.48 -3.74 21.62
C ALA A 212 1.15 -2.41 21.98
N LYS A 213 2.35 -2.19 21.43
CA LYS A 213 3.08 -0.93 21.58
C LYS A 213 2.88 -0.12 20.31
N VAL A 214 2.32 1.07 20.46
CA VAL A 214 2.04 1.97 19.33
C VAL A 214 2.78 3.27 19.55
N LEU A 215 3.71 3.59 18.64
CA LEU A 215 4.43 4.85 18.64
C LEU A 215 4.76 5.28 17.20
N LYS A 216 4.15 6.35 16.72
CA LYS A 216 4.31 6.87 15.36
C LYS A 216 4.22 5.76 14.30
N PRO A 217 3.10 5.03 14.25
CA PRO A 217 2.94 3.91 13.36
C PRO A 217 3.12 4.33 11.90
N LYS A 218 3.65 3.42 11.07
CA LYS A 218 3.89 3.62 9.64
C LYS A 218 3.16 2.59 8.82
N LEU A 219 2.45 3.03 7.78
CA LEU A 219 1.68 2.17 6.88
C LEU A 219 2.24 2.30 5.46
N GLY A 220 2.49 1.16 4.83
CA GLY A 220 2.92 1.09 3.43
C GLY A 220 1.75 1.08 2.45
N LEU A 221 2.08 1.38 1.20
CA LEU A 221 1.15 1.29 0.08
C LEU A 221 0.83 -0.17 -0.26
N TYR A 222 -0.30 -0.40 -0.94
CA TYR A 222 -0.60 -1.69 -1.55
C TYR A 222 0.48 -2.10 -2.54
N ARG A 223 0.90 -3.36 -2.47
CA ARG A 223 1.89 -3.97 -3.35
C ARG A 223 1.52 -5.43 -3.63
N SER A 224 2.11 -5.98 -4.68
CA SER A 224 1.93 -7.40 -5.04
C SER A 224 2.68 -8.35 -4.12
N THR A 225 3.67 -7.85 -3.36
CA THR A 225 4.44 -8.65 -2.40
C THR A 225 4.56 -7.98 -1.04
N ILE A 226 4.72 -8.79 0.01
CA ILE A 226 4.96 -8.27 1.37
C ILE A 226 6.29 -7.50 1.44
N ALA A 227 7.32 -7.93 0.72
CA ALA A 227 8.61 -7.26 0.73
C ALA A 227 8.53 -5.83 0.16
N ASP A 228 7.77 -5.64 -0.92
CA ASP A 228 7.56 -4.32 -1.51
C ASP A 228 6.66 -3.44 -0.63
N ALA A 229 5.67 -4.02 0.03
CA ALA A 229 4.84 -3.31 1.00
C ALA A 229 5.67 -2.83 2.21
N VAL A 230 6.59 -3.65 2.73
CA VAL A 230 7.53 -3.25 3.78
C VAL A 230 8.43 -2.12 3.31
N ARG A 231 8.97 -2.21 2.09
CA ARG A 231 9.82 -1.16 1.52
C ARG A 231 9.07 0.16 1.39
N SER A 232 7.82 0.11 0.96
CA SER A 232 6.94 1.27 0.90
C SER A 232 6.66 1.86 2.29
N MET A 233 6.39 1.01 3.29
CA MET A 233 6.16 1.43 4.67
C MET A 233 7.34 2.21 5.27
N THR A 234 8.58 1.83 4.94
CA THR A 234 9.75 2.56 5.45
C THR A 234 9.82 4.01 4.96
N GLN A 235 9.16 4.32 3.85
CA GLN A 235 9.08 5.66 3.26
C GLN A 235 7.92 6.51 3.81
N ALA A 236 7.12 5.97 4.72
CA ALA A 236 5.98 6.67 5.30
C ALA A 236 6.45 7.84 6.19
N ASP A 237 6.02 9.06 5.86
CA ASP A 237 6.43 10.32 6.49
C ASP A 237 5.31 11.36 6.57
N THR A 238 4.18 11.11 5.93
CA THR A 238 3.04 12.03 5.83
C THR A 238 1.87 11.52 6.68
N GLN A 239 1.14 12.41 7.35
CA GLN A 239 -0.06 12.04 8.10
C GLN A 239 -1.16 11.57 7.13
N SER A 240 -1.80 10.43 7.44
CA SER A 240 -2.89 9.85 6.65
C SER A 240 -4.21 10.57 6.85
#